data_2e7f5cda035ff567ed3578551c086a56
#
_entry.id   2e7f5cda035ff567ed3578551c086a56
#
_cell.length_a   1.000
_cell.length_b   1.000
_cell.length_c   1.000
_cell.angle_alpha   90.00
_cell.angle_beta   90.00
_cell.angle_gamma   90.00
#
_symmetry.space_group_name_H-M   'P 1'
#
loop_
_entity.id
_entity.type
_entity.pdbx_description
1 polymer ?
#
loop_
_entity_poly.entity_id
_entity_poly.type
_entity_poly.pdbx_seq_one_letter_code
_entity_poly.pdbx_strand_id
1 'polypeptide(L)'
;MLVVLAFATPMELFFSEVWLIYEYQRQLMPLYVPVGHWFLFDLGRRIAAKLPPGRKIASWIVLPFIPLTVLMAYSGVDTSGIFLLMIMFGFVRWGPAPMLYAVMGWLALGMELWGTWLGTWVWASNVPWTGLTAWNPPLLCGAFYALGDVLVNLSTEKIEDVQNR
;
A
#
# COMPACT_ATOMS: atom_id res chain seq x y z
N MET A 1 11.46 -6.96 11.35
CA MET A 1 12.15 -5.79 10.76
C MET A 1 12.95 -6.16 9.51
N LEU A 2 13.97 -6.99 9.56
CA LEU A 2 14.84 -7.29 8.41
C LEU A 2 14.06 -7.81 7.18
N VAL A 3 13.09 -8.70 7.35
CA VAL A 3 12.26 -9.23 6.27
C VAL A 3 11.47 -8.11 5.58
N VAL A 4 10.87 -7.20 6.33
CA VAL A 4 10.14 -6.05 5.76
C VAL A 4 11.09 -5.17 4.95
N LEU A 5 12.28 -4.87 5.45
CA LEU A 5 13.28 -4.07 4.72
C LEU A 5 13.74 -4.79 3.44
N ALA A 6 13.92 -6.11 3.50
CA ALA A 6 14.32 -6.93 2.36
C ALA A 6 13.27 -6.95 1.24
N PHE A 7 11.99 -6.80 1.56
CA PHE A 7 10.91 -6.67 0.57
C PHE A 7 10.66 -5.21 0.15
N ALA A 8 10.60 -4.29 1.11
CA ALA A 8 10.28 -2.90 0.83
C ALA A 8 11.34 -2.24 -0.07
N THR A 9 12.63 -2.49 0.19
CA THR A 9 13.70 -1.86 -0.60
C THR A 9 13.66 -2.21 -2.09
N PRO A 10 13.62 -3.52 -2.50
CA PRO A 10 13.49 -3.87 -3.91
C PRO A 10 12.17 -3.40 -4.54
N MET A 11 11.07 -3.41 -3.79
CA MET A 11 9.78 -2.94 -4.31
C MET A 11 9.79 -1.43 -4.56
N GLU A 12 10.38 -0.64 -3.67
CA GLU A 12 10.56 0.79 -3.85
C GLU A 12 11.41 1.10 -5.08
N LEU A 13 12.55 0.43 -5.22
CA LEU A 13 13.40 0.57 -6.40
C LEU A 13 12.69 0.15 -7.68
N PHE A 14 11.90 -0.91 -7.62
CA PHE A 14 11.11 -1.33 -8.78
C PHE A 14 10.07 -0.27 -9.17
N PHE A 15 9.36 0.29 -8.22
CA PHE A 15 8.32 1.28 -8.48
C PHE A 15 8.89 2.62 -8.95
N SER A 16 10.00 3.09 -8.39
CA SER A 16 10.60 4.38 -8.72
C SER A 16 11.57 4.33 -9.91
N GLU A 17 12.32 3.23 -10.08
CA GLU A 17 13.39 3.19 -11.07
C GLU A 17 13.09 2.32 -12.32
N VAL A 18 12.17 1.35 -12.17
CA VAL A 18 11.84 0.41 -13.26
C VAL A 18 10.45 0.70 -13.81
N TRP A 19 9.44 0.69 -12.96
CA TRP A 19 8.06 0.95 -13.39
C TRP A 19 7.75 2.45 -13.51
N LEU A 20 8.48 3.31 -12.78
CA LEU A 20 8.34 4.77 -12.84
C LEU A 20 6.93 5.27 -12.51
N ILE A 21 6.26 4.62 -11.55
CA ILE A 21 4.93 5.04 -11.10
C ILE A 21 4.97 6.26 -10.18
N TYR A 22 6.11 6.55 -9.60
CA TYR A 22 6.43 7.79 -8.89
C TYR A 22 7.93 8.10 -8.96
N GLU A 23 8.28 9.36 -8.75
CA GLU A 23 9.65 9.85 -8.73
C GLU A 23 9.95 10.56 -7.41
N TYR A 24 11.15 10.33 -6.87
CA TYR A 24 11.65 11.06 -5.71
C TYR A 24 12.26 12.41 -6.13
N GLN A 25 12.03 13.46 -5.34
CA GLN A 25 12.50 14.83 -5.62
C GLN A 25 14.02 14.91 -5.95
N ARG A 26 14.83 14.03 -5.36
CA ARG A 26 16.30 13.99 -5.58
C ARG A 26 16.73 12.89 -6.53
N GLN A 27 15.80 12.33 -7.30
CA GLN A 27 16.04 11.24 -8.26
C GLN A 27 16.61 9.95 -7.64
N LEU A 28 16.74 9.87 -6.33
CA LEU A 28 17.18 8.68 -5.61
C LEU A 28 16.24 8.41 -4.46
N MET A 29 15.90 7.14 -4.25
CA MET A 29 15.12 6.69 -3.11
C MET A 29 15.85 7.07 -1.80
N PRO A 30 15.22 7.87 -0.92
CA PRO A 30 15.83 8.21 0.36
C PRO A 30 15.98 6.99 1.26
N LEU A 31 17.11 6.83 1.94
CA LEU A 31 17.41 5.68 2.80
C LEU A 31 16.43 5.47 3.95
N TYR A 32 15.69 6.52 4.34
CA TYR A 32 14.67 6.41 5.39
C TYR A 32 13.37 5.76 4.91
N VAL A 33 13.13 5.66 3.61
CA VAL A 33 11.86 5.15 3.06
C VAL A 33 11.60 3.69 3.44
N PRO A 34 12.52 2.72 3.24
CA PRO A 34 12.28 1.35 3.67
C PRO A 34 12.06 1.22 5.19
N VAL A 35 12.76 2.04 5.98
CA VAL A 35 12.59 2.09 7.44
C VAL A 35 11.22 2.67 7.79
N GLY A 36 10.78 3.71 7.06
CA GLY A 36 9.46 4.30 7.19
C GLY A 36 8.34 3.30 6.96
N HIS A 37 8.48 2.42 5.96
CA HIS A 37 7.54 1.33 5.71
C HIS A 37 7.41 0.39 6.90
N TRP A 38 8.53 0.00 7.53
CA TRP A 38 8.49 -0.82 8.72
C TRP A 38 7.75 -0.13 9.87
N PHE A 39 8.01 1.16 10.12
CA PHE A 39 7.29 1.93 11.13
C PHE A 39 5.79 2.02 10.83
N LEU A 40 5.43 2.24 9.58
CA LEU A 40 4.03 2.34 9.17
C LEU A 40 3.30 1.01 9.39
N PHE A 41 3.94 -0.13 9.07
CA PHE A 41 3.41 -1.46 9.36
C PHE A 41 3.26 -1.72 10.86
N ASP A 42 4.27 -1.39 11.68
CA ASP A 42 4.20 -1.56 13.13
C ASP A 42 3.06 -0.73 13.73
N LEU A 43 2.93 0.53 13.30
CA LEU A 43 1.82 1.40 13.69
C LEU A 43 0.46 0.81 13.27
N GLY A 44 0.35 0.35 12.02
CA GLY A 44 -0.86 -0.28 11.51
C GLY A 44 -1.29 -1.51 12.31
N ARG A 45 -0.33 -2.38 12.66
CA ARG A 45 -0.57 -3.55 13.52
C ARG A 45 -1.07 -3.16 14.92
N ARG A 46 -0.45 -2.14 15.52
CA ARG A 46 -0.85 -1.64 16.86
C ARG A 46 -2.25 -1.03 16.85
N ILE A 47 -2.62 -0.30 15.81
CA ILE A 47 -3.96 0.26 15.64
C ILE A 47 -4.96 -0.86 15.41
N ALA A 48 -4.68 -1.77 14.48
CA ALA A 48 -5.55 -2.89 14.14
C ALA A 48 -5.84 -3.79 15.36
N ALA A 49 -4.84 -4.00 16.23
CA ALA A 49 -4.99 -4.78 17.46
C ALA A 49 -5.91 -4.14 18.51
N LYS A 50 -6.13 -2.82 18.44
CA LYS A 50 -7.04 -2.09 19.35
C LYS A 50 -8.48 -1.99 18.83
N LEU A 51 -8.68 -2.32 17.57
CA LEU A 51 -10.00 -2.27 16.95
C LEU A 51 -10.74 -3.61 17.13
N PRO A 52 -12.09 -3.59 17.18
CA PRO A 52 -12.87 -4.83 17.25
C PRO A 52 -12.53 -5.74 16.06
N PRO A 53 -12.22 -7.02 16.29
CA PRO A 53 -11.85 -7.92 15.22
C PRO A 53 -13.05 -8.25 14.32
N GLY A 54 -12.78 -8.50 13.04
CA GLY A 54 -13.77 -9.02 12.12
C GLY A 54 -13.75 -8.39 10.73
N ARG A 55 -13.95 -9.25 9.71
CA ARG A 55 -13.99 -8.84 8.31
C ARG A 55 -15.08 -7.82 8.00
N LYS A 56 -16.23 -7.93 8.70
CA LYS A 56 -17.34 -6.98 8.51
C LYS A 56 -16.93 -5.56 8.92
N ILE A 57 -16.25 -5.41 10.06
CA ILE A 57 -15.78 -4.12 10.55
C ILE A 57 -14.68 -3.58 9.63
N ALA A 58 -13.74 -4.42 9.23
CA ALA A 58 -12.71 -4.05 8.27
C ALA A 58 -13.33 -3.55 6.93
N SER A 59 -14.38 -4.22 6.45
CA SER A 59 -15.12 -3.78 5.25
C SER A 59 -15.77 -2.41 5.43
N TRP A 60 -16.36 -2.13 6.61
CA TRP A 60 -16.92 -0.81 6.90
C TRP A 60 -15.86 0.30 6.90
N ILE A 61 -14.66 0.01 7.38
CA ILE A 61 -13.52 0.96 7.38
C ILE A 61 -13.10 1.30 5.95
N VAL A 62 -13.15 0.33 5.03
CA VAL A 62 -12.75 0.54 3.62
C VAL A 62 -13.89 1.09 2.76
N LEU A 63 -15.14 0.97 3.22
CA LEU A 63 -16.32 1.37 2.46
C LEU A 63 -16.27 2.81 1.89
N PRO A 64 -15.76 3.83 2.62
CA PRO A 64 -15.69 5.20 2.09
C PRO A 64 -14.80 5.35 0.85
N PHE A 65 -13.88 4.43 0.61
CA PHE A 65 -13.07 4.46 -0.61
C PHE A 65 -13.90 4.19 -1.88
N ILE A 66 -15.03 3.47 -1.79
CA ILE A 66 -15.84 3.12 -2.97
C ILE A 66 -16.34 4.37 -3.70
N PRO A 67 -17.14 5.26 -3.07
CA PRO A 67 -17.68 6.43 -3.77
C PRO A 67 -16.57 7.37 -4.25
N LEU A 68 -15.49 7.53 -3.48
CA LEU A 68 -14.36 8.37 -3.86
C LEU A 68 -13.66 7.81 -5.10
N THR A 69 -13.34 6.50 -5.10
CA THR A 69 -12.69 5.84 -6.24
C THR A 69 -13.56 5.89 -7.49
N VAL A 70 -14.86 5.61 -7.35
CA VAL A 70 -15.79 5.66 -8.49
C VAL A 70 -15.86 7.05 -9.08
N LEU A 71 -15.94 8.09 -8.23
CA LEU A 71 -15.97 9.48 -8.68
C LEU A 71 -14.67 9.87 -9.42
N MET A 72 -13.51 9.52 -8.87
CA MET A 72 -12.21 9.83 -9.47
C MET A 72 -11.98 9.05 -10.77
N ALA A 73 -12.41 7.80 -10.84
CA ALA A 73 -12.34 7.01 -12.05
C ALA A 73 -13.28 7.56 -13.14
N TYR A 74 -14.52 7.93 -12.77
CA TYR A 74 -15.48 8.53 -13.69
C TYR A 74 -14.98 9.86 -14.27
N SER A 75 -14.31 10.67 -13.46
CA SER A 75 -13.70 11.94 -13.92
C SER A 75 -12.40 11.73 -14.72
N GLY A 76 -11.90 10.50 -14.84
CA GLY A 76 -10.65 10.20 -15.54
C GLY A 76 -9.37 10.58 -14.74
N VAL A 77 -9.52 11.06 -13.52
CA VAL A 77 -8.38 11.53 -12.68
C VAL A 77 -7.59 10.35 -12.11
N ASP A 78 -8.28 9.28 -11.67
CA ASP A 78 -7.64 8.08 -11.12
C ASP A 78 -8.40 6.82 -11.55
N THR A 79 -8.16 6.38 -12.77
CA THR A 79 -8.76 5.14 -13.30
C THR A 79 -8.09 3.89 -12.74
N SER A 80 -6.83 3.99 -12.28
CA SER A 80 -6.10 2.91 -11.61
C SER A 80 -6.72 2.55 -10.26
N GLY A 81 -7.36 3.51 -9.61
CA GLY A 81 -8.03 3.33 -8.33
C GLY A 81 -9.05 2.19 -8.31
N ILE A 82 -9.74 1.91 -9.42
CA ILE A 82 -10.68 0.77 -9.50
C ILE A 82 -9.96 -0.57 -9.28
N PHE A 83 -8.79 -0.76 -9.89
CA PHE A 83 -8.02 -1.99 -9.73
C PHE A 83 -7.46 -2.11 -8.31
N LEU A 84 -6.95 -1.01 -7.75
CA LEU A 84 -6.47 -0.97 -6.37
C LEU A 84 -7.62 -1.22 -5.38
N LEU A 85 -8.84 -0.73 -5.67
CA LEU A 85 -10.04 -1.00 -4.87
C LEU A 85 -10.38 -2.50 -4.88
N MET A 86 -10.37 -3.15 -6.04
CA MET A 86 -10.61 -4.60 -6.14
C MET A 86 -9.55 -5.39 -5.36
N ILE A 87 -8.29 -5.03 -5.46
CA ILE A 87 -7.20 -5.66 -4.70
C ILE A 87 -7.41 -5.47 -3.19
N MET A 88 -7.67 -4.24 -2.74
CA MET A 88 -7.92 -3.94 -1.33
C MET A 88 -9.11 -4.72 -0.77
N PHE A 89 -10.24 -4.74 -1.48
CA PHE A 89 -11.41 -5.52 -1.07
C PHE A 89 -11.13 -7.02 -1.09
N GLY A 90 -10.37 -7.51 -2.04
CA GLY A 90 -9.90 -8.89 -2.10
C GLY A 90 -9.13 -9.28 -0.82
N PHE A 91 -8.18 -8.46 -0.41
CA PHE A 91 -7.41 -8.70 0.82
C PHE A 91 -8.27 -8.58 2.08
N VAL A 92 -9.16 -7.60 2.18
CA VAL A 92 -10.07 -7.46 3.32
C VAL A 92 -11.03 -8.64 3.39
N ARG A 93 -11.49 -9.18 2.23
CA ARG A 93 -12.48 -10.26 2.19
C ARG A 93 -11.87 -11.64 2.40
N TRP A 94 -10.69 -11.90 1.86
CA TRP A 94 -10.09 -13.24 1.84
C TRP A 94 -8.71 -13.31 2.51
N GLY A 95 -8.01 -12.19 2.67
CA GLY A 95 -6.67 -12.16 3.25
C GLY A 95 -6.60 -12.55 4.72
N PRO A 96 -5.41 -12.88 5.26
CA PRO A 96 -5.22 -13.34 6.63
C PRO A 96 -5.42 -12.23 7.68
N ALA A 97 -5.15 -10.96 7.36
CA ALA A 97 -5.16 -9.85 8.32
C ALA A 97 -6.11 -8.69 7.89
N PRO A 98 -7.44 -8.93 7.75
CA PRO A 98 -8.38 -7.98 7.17
C PRO A 98 -8.39 -6.61 7.87
N MET A 99 -8.28 -6.58 9.20
CA MET A 99 -8.26 -5.34 9.97
C MET A 99 -6.98 -4.53 9.70
N LEU A 100 -5.83 -5.20 9.61
CA LEU A 100 -4.58 -4.56 9.25
C LEU A 100 -4.68 -3.91 7.87
N TYR A 101 -5.20 -4.61 6.88
CA TYR A 101 -5.34 -4.08 5.51
C TYR A 101 -6.25 -2.87 5.44
N ALA A 102 -7.38 -2.91 6.16
CA ALA A 102 -8.29 -1.77 6.24
C ALA A 102 -7.63 -0.54 6.89
N VAL A 103 -6.89 -0.73 7.98
CA VAL A 103 -6.13 0.34 8.66
C VAL A 103 -5.01 0.87 7.76
N MET A 104 -4.27 -0.02 7.10
CA MET A 104 -3.18 0.37 6.18
C MET A 104 -3.69 1.17 4.99
N GLY A 105 -4.90 0.93 4.50
CA GLY A 105 -5.53 1.77 3.48
C GLY A 105 -5.52 3.26 3.84
N TRP A 106 -5.93 3.59 5.05
CA TRP A 106 -5.96 4.97 5.54
C TRP A 106 -4.60 5.51 5.96
N LEU A 107 -3.78 4.70 6.63
CA LEU A 107 -2.44 5.11 7.04
C LEU A 107 -1.54 5.39 5.84
N ALA A 108 -1.57 4.52 4.83
CA ALA A 108 -0.80 4.71 3.62
C ALA A 108 -1.27 5.97 2.87
N LEU A 109 -2.59 6.15 2.69
CA LEU A 109 -3.11 7.38 2.08
C LEU A 109 -2.67 8.63 2.84
N GLY A 110 -2.74 8.62 4.18
CA GLY A 110 -2.30 9.74 5.00
C GLY A 110 -0.81 10.04 4.83
N MET A 111 0.04 9.02 4.81
CA MET A 111 1.47 9.15 4.57
C MET A 111 1.77 9.67 3.16
N GLU A 112 1.10 9.13 2.16
CA GLU A 112 1.26 9.53 0.76
C GLU A 112 0.82 11.00 0.53
N LEU A 113 -0.33 11.40 1.09
CA LEU A 113 -0.77 12.79 1.05
C LEU A 113 0.25 13.74 1.70
N TRP A 114 0.84 13.33 2.82
CA TRP A 114 1.87 14.09 3.50
C TRP A 114 3.15 14.19 2.67
N GLY A 115 3.63 13.07 2.14
CA GLY A 115 4.87 13.02 1.34
C GLY A 115 4.75 13.79 0.03
N THR A 116 3.62 13.68 -0.68
CA THR A 116 3.36 14.42 -1.92
C THR A 116 3.15 15.92 -1.65
N TRP A 117 2.49 16.28 -0.55
CA TRP A 117 2.35 17.69 -0.14
C TRP A 117 3.70 18.35 0.19
N LEU A 118 4.62 17.61 0.82
CA LEU A 118 6.00 18.07 1.07
C LEU A 118 6.86 18.06 -0.21
N GLY A 119 6.36 17.53 -1.32
CA GLY A 119 7.13 17.38 -2.56
C GLY A 119 8.27 16.36 -2.46
N THR A 120 8.21 15.42 -1.51
CA THR A 120 9.26 14.40 -1.34
C THR A 120 9.28 13.41 -2.50
N TRP A 121 8.09 13.06 -3.00
CA TRP A 121 7.88 12.30 -4.24
C TRP A 121 6.62 12.77 -4.95
N VAL A 122 6.53 12.46 -6.22
CA VAL A 122 5.39 12.78 -7.09
C VAL A 122 4.99 11.54 -7.86
N TRP A 123 3.72 11.18 -7.84
CA TRP A 123 3.17 10.07 -8.60
C TRP A 123 2.94 10.47 -10.06
N ALA A 124 3.25 9.55 -10.97
CA ALA A 124 2.99 9.74 -12.38
C ALA A 124 1.47 9.81 -12.64
N SER A 125 1.03 10.85 -13.35
CA SER A 125 -0.38 11.02 -13.70
C SER A 125 -0.91 9.95 -14.66
N ASN A 126 -0.01 9.27 -15.38
CA ASN A 126 -0.30 8.11 -16.22
C ASN A 126 0.52 6.93 -15.70
N VAL A 127 -0.16 5.84 -15.36
CA VAL A 127 0.52 4.62 -14.90
C VAL A 127 1.25 3.99 -16.09
N PRO A 128 2.59 3.93 -16.07
CA PRO A 128 3.35 3.43 -17.20
C PRO A 128 2.89 2.03 -17.62
N TRP A 129 2.93 1.75 -18.93
CA TRP A 129 2.61 0.48 -19.59
C TRP A 129 1.13 0.05 -19.52
N THR A 130 0.24 0.80 -18.86
CA THR A 130 -1.14 0.35 -18.63
C THR A 130 -2.21 1.19 -19.35
N GLY A 131 -1.89 2.44 -19.69
CA GLY A 131 -2.88 3.40 -20.20
C GLY A 131 -3.86 3.93 -19.15
N LEU A 132 -3.66 3.59 -17.86
CA LEU A 132 -4.47 4.08 -16.75
C LEU A 132 -3.94 5.42 -16.24
N THR A 133 -4.84 6.22 -15.66
CA THR A 133 -4.47 7.42 -14.93
C THR A 133 -4.36 7.14 -13.43
N ALA A 134 -3.55 7.93 -12.74
CA ALA A 134 -3.43 7.91 -11.28
C ALA A 134 -3.46 9.34 -10.74
N TRP A 135 -4.14 9.54 -9.62
CA TRP A 135 -4.05 10.77 -8.86
C TRP A 135 -2.70 10.83 -8.10
N ASN A 136 -2.32 12.00 -7.63
CA ASN A 136 -1.07 12.21 -6.87
C ASN A 136 -1.38 12.58 -5.40
N PRO A 137 -1.36 11.61 -4.47
CA PRO A 137 -1.11 10.17 -4.64
C PRO A 137 -2.37 9.40 -5.03
N PRO A 138 -2.24 8.15 -5.57
CA PRO A 138 -3.38 7.28 -5.80
C PRO A 138 -4.16 7.02 -4.52
N LEU A 139 -5.49 7.10 -4.60
CA LEU A 139 -6.37 7.02 -3.42
C LEU A 139 -6.19 5.73 -2.61
N LEU A 140 -5.87 4.63 -3.28
CA LEU A 140 -5.76 3.29 -2.68
C LEU A 140 -4.34 2.69 -2.75
N CYS A 141 -3.29 3.54 -2.67
CA CYS A 141 -1.90 3.09 -2.54
C CYS A 141 -1.69 2.07 -1.41
N GLY A 142 -2.52 2.10 -0.37
CA GLY A 142 -2.53 1.10 0.70
C GLY A 142 -2.75 -0.34 0.26
N ALA A 143 -3.26 -0.59 -0.96
CA ALA A 143 -3.38 -1.93 -1.52
C ALA A 143 -2.00 -2.60 -1.73
N PHE A 144 -0.96 -1.82 -2.03
CA PHE A 144 0.41 -2.31 -2.14
C PHE A 144 0.96 -2.81 -0.79
N TYR A 145 0.56 -2.18 0.31
CA TYR A 145 0.92 -2.60 1.66
C TYR A 145 0.27 -3.92 2.04
N ALA A 146 -0.99 -4.15 1.64
CA ALA A 146 -1.66 -5.43 1.85
C ALA A 146 -0.96 -6.56 1.08
N LEU A 147 -0.54 -6.31 -0.16
CA LEU A 147 0.25 -7.24 -0.94
C LEU A 147 1.61 -7.53 -0.27
N GLY A 148 2.31 -6.48 0.18
CA GLY A 148 3.58 -6.59 0.88
C GLY A 148 3.50 -7.45 2.15
N ASP A 149 2.44 -7.28 2.98
CA ASP A 149 2.22 -8.09 4.19
C ASP A 149 2.08 -9.58 3.85
N VAL A 150 1.30 -9.91 2.83
CA VAL A 150 1.14 -11.32 2.40
C VAL A 150 2.46 -11.91 1.93
N LEU A 151 3.25 -11.18 1.14
CA LEU A 151 4.56 -11.64 0.67
C LEU A 151 5.55 -11.85 1.83
N VAL A 152 5.58 -10.95 2.78
CA VAL A 152 6.41 -11.05 3.99
C VAL A 152 6.01 -12.26 4.82
N ASN A 153 4.71 -12.49 5.07
CA ASN A 153 4.23 -13.62 5.86
C ASN A 153 4.55 -14.95 5.20
N LEU A 154 4.30 -15.11 3.90
CA LEU A 154 4.62 -16.32 3.14
C LEU A 154 6.12 -16.65 3.19
N SER A 155 6.96 -15.61 3.16
CA SER A 155 8.42 -15.80 3.21
C SER A 155 8.90 -16.17 4.60
N THR A 156 8.28 -15.63 5.65
CA THR A 156 8.63 -15.93 7.04
C THR A 156 8.26 -17.36 7.39
N GLU A 157 7.05 -17.82 7.03
CA GLU A 157 6.62 -19.21 7.22
C GLU A 157 7.57 -20.20 6.54
N LYS A 158 8.01 -19.88 5.32
CA LYS A 158 8.95 -20.73 4.57
C LYS A 158 10.34 -20.81 5.21
N ILE A 159 10.82 -19.73 5.81
CA ILE A 159 12.10 -19.68 6.53
C ILE A 159 12.01 -20.55 7.80
N GLU A 160 10.92 -20.43 8.56
CA GLU A 160 10.71 -21.22 9.78
C GLU A 160 10.61 -22.72 9.47
N ASP A 161 9.92 -23.09 8.38
CA ASP A 161 9.84 -24.49 7.93
C ASP A 161 11.20 -25.08 7.54
N VAL A 162 12.10 -24.28 6.97
CA VAL A 162 13.46 -24.71 6.61
C VAL A 162 14.36 -24.84 7.85
N GLN A 163 14.19 -23.99 8.84
CA GLN A 163 14.98 -24.04 10.09
C GLN A 163 14.57 -25.21 11.01
N ASN A 164 13.33 -25.71 10.87
CA ASN A 164 12.79 -26.80 11.68
C ASN A 164 13.00 -28.19 11.06
N ARG A 165 13.66 -28.27 9.91
CA ARG A 165 14.06 -29.53 9.22
C ARG A 165 15.53 -29.86 9.47
#